data_0d25bd21368d429b2b1a4c8a8f573d40
#
_entry.id   0d25bd21368d429b2b1a4c8a8f573d40
#
_cell.length_a   1.000
_cell.length_b   1.000
_cell.length_c   1.000
_cell.angle_alpha   90.00
_cell.angle_beta   90.00
_cell.angle_gamma   90.00
#
_symmetry.space_group_name_H-M   'P 1'
#
loop_
_entity.id
_entity.type
_entity.pdbx_description
1 polymer ?
#
loop_
_entity_poly.entity_id
_entity_poly.type
_entity_poly.pdbx_seq_one_letter_code
_entity_poly.pdbx_strand_id
1 'polypeptide(L)'
;MRILFTFFISIHCFSSLPWGFFAHKEINYHACFTLPSEMFGFYKANVDVIRELAVRPDQRRYVMDEESPRHYIDIDFYESKVPIDTLPFYWDSAKVLYGEKTLIDHGIVPWHILKVKYWLTQAMKDHDYNQILKLSADLGHYIADAHVPLHTTKNYNGQLTNQHGIHGLWESRLPEVFLSDYDFFLGNAKY
;
A
#
# COMPACT_ATOMS: atom_id res chain seq x y z
N MET A 1 -7.86 2.58 -61.12
CA MET A 1 -8.43 1.90 -59.96
C MET A 1 -7.41 2.03 -58.82
N ARG A 2 -7.61 3.01 -57.93
CA ARG A 2 -6.71 3.28 -56.78
C ARG A 2 -7.27 2.53 -55.59
N ILE A 3 -6.53 1.54 -55.10
CA ILE A 3 -6.86 0.80 -53.88
C ILE A 3 -6.33 1.61 -52.70
N LEU A 4 -7.26 2.18 -51.89
CA LEU A 4 -6.93 2.79 -50.62
C LEU A 4 -6.73 1.67 -49.60
N PHE A 5 -5.51 1.49 -49.11
CA PHE A 5 -5.23 0.67 -47.93
C PHE A 5 -5.51 1.51 -46.69
N THR A 6 -6.63 1.24 -46.05
CA THR A 6 -6.92 1.82 -44.72
C THR A 6 -6.20 1.03 -43.68
N PHE A 7 -5.15 1.61 -43.10
CA PHE A 7 -4.42 1.05 -41.97
C PHE A 7 -5.28 1.27 -40.71
N PHE A 8 -5.90 0.23 -40.18
CA PHE A 8 -6.50 0.24 -38.85
C PHE A 8 -5.38 0.17 -37.81
N ILE A 9 -5.03 1.32 -37.21
CA ILE A 9 -4.22 1.36 -36.01
C ILE A 9 -5.13 0.95 -34.86
N SER A 10 -5.04 -0.31 -34.46
CA SER A 10 -5.63 -0.79 -33.21
C SER A 10 -4.85 -0.14 -32.06
N ILE A 11 -5.40 0.95 -31.51
CA ILE A 11 -4.93 1.50 -30.25
C ILE A 11 -5.35 0.49 -29.17
N HIS A 12 -4.45 -0.41 -28.83
CA HIS A 12 -4.56 -1.17 -27.60
C HIS A 12 -4.41 -0.16 -26.47
N CYS A 13 -5.54 0.29 -25.94
CA CYS A 13 -5.59 0.93 -24.64
C CYS A 13 -5.10 -0.13 -23.65
N PHE A 14 -3.81 -0.12 -23.34
CA PHE A 14 -3.33 -0.77 -22.14
C PHE A 14 -4.01 -0.04 -20.99
N SER A 15 -5.12 -0.59 -20.55
CA SER A 15 -5.62 -0.30 -19.22
C SER A 15 -4.45 -0.64 -18.29
N SER A 16 -3.76 0.40 -17.83
CA SER A 16 -2.85 0.26 -16.70
C SER A 16 -3.70 -0.34 -15.59
N LEU A 17 -3.56 -1.65 -15.39
CA LEU A 17 -4.13 -2.31 -14.23
C LEU A 17 -3.63 -1.52 -13.02
N PRO A 18 -4.52 -1.18 -12.09
CA PRO A 18 -4.11 -0.43 -10.93
C PRO A 18 -3.03 -1.25 -10.25
N TRP A 19 -2.00 -0.61 -10.08
CA TRP A 19 -0.73 -0.70 -9.52
C TRP A 19 -0.66 -1.60 -8.30
N GLY A 20 0.31 -2.50 -8.27
CA GLY A 20 0.65 -3.29 -7.10
C GLY A 20 -0.37 -4.35 -6.65
N PHE A 21 -1.53 -4.50 -7.28
CA PHE A 21 -2.56 -5.46 -6.84
C PHE A 21 -2.02 -6.87 -6.64
N PHE A 22 -1.14 -7.30 -7.53
CA PHE A 22 -0.52 -8.61 -7.40
C PHE A 22 0.38 -8.67 -6.17
N ALA A 23 1.27 -7.71 -5.98
CA ALA A 23 2.19 -7.67 -4.85
C ALA A 23 1.44 -7.58 -3.51
N HIS A 24 0.43 -6.69 -3.38
CA HIS A 24 -0.38 -6.58 -2.18
C HIS A 24 -1.10 -7.89 -1.83
N LYS A 25 -1.63 -8.59 -2.83
CA LYS A 25 -2.27 -9.89 -2.63
C LYS A 25 -1.29 -10.93 -2.09
N GLU A 26 -0.09 -11.01 -2.68
CA GLU A 26 0.93 -11.97 -2.24
C GLU A 26 1.49 -11.62 -0.86
N ILE A 27 1.76 -10.35 -0.57
CA ILE A 27 2.22 -9.90 0.74
C ILE A 27 1.20 -10.27 1.82
N ASN A 28 -0.08 -9.93 1.63
CA ASN A 28 -1.13 -10.25 2.60
C ASN A 28 -1.36 -11.75 2.77
N TYR A 29 -1.28 -12.51 1.68
CA TYR A 29 -1.35 -13.97 1.71
C TYR A 29 -0.22 -14.55 2.58
N HIS A 30 1.03 -14.22 2.28
CA HIS A 30 2.19 -14.75 3.00
C HIS A 30 2.28 -14.25 4.44
N ALA A 31 1.87 -13.02 4.74
CA ALA A 31 1.83 -12.49 6.10
C ALA A 31 0.97 -13.34 7.05
N CYS A 32 -0.11 -13.97 6.57
CA CYS A 32 -0.93 -14.86 7.38
C CYS A 32 -0.14 -16.05 7.94
N PHE A 33 0.90 -16.50 7.25
CA PHE A 33 1.72 -17.65 7.66
C PHE A 33 2.85 -17.32 8.64
N THR A 34 3.06 -16.03 8.91
CA THR A 34 4.04 -15.57 9.90
C THR A 34 3.44 -15.29 11.28
N LEU A 35 2.11 -15.41 11.41
CA LEU A 35 1.38 -15.08 12.61
C LEU A 35 1.62 -16.08 13.74
N PRO A 36 1.51 -15.63 15.02
CA PRO A 36 1.57 -16.52 16.18
C PRO A 36 0.50 -17.62 16.13
N SER A 37 0.77 -18.73 16.81
CA SER A 37 -0.10 -19.91 16.83
C SER A 37 -1.55 -19.60 17.23
N GLU A 38 -1.74 -18.64 18.14
CA GLU A 38 -3.03 -18.21 18.67
C GLU A 38 -3.90 -17.53 17.62
N MET A 39 -3.29 -16.89 16.64
CA MET A 39 -3.96 -16.19 15.53
C MET A 39 -4.02 -17.04 14.27
N PHE A 40 -3.05 -17.94 14.09
CA PHE A 40 -2.81 -18.65 12.84
C PHE A 40 -4.05 -19.41 12.32
N GLY A 41 -4.78 -20.11 13.18
CA GLY A 41 -5.95 -20.89 12.78
C GLY A 41 -7.03 -20.06 12.10
N PHE A 42 -7.36 -18.90 12.66
CA PHE A 42 -8.34 -17.97 12.11
C PHE A 42 -7.89 -17.39 10.77
N TYR A 43 -6.66 -16.88 10.71
CA TYR A 43 -6.13 -16.21 9.51
C TYR A 43 -5.89 -17.22 8.37
N LYS A 44 -5.38 -18.42 8.66
CA LYS A 44 -5.23 -19.48 7.67
C LYS A 44 -6.58 -19.90 7.05
N ALA A 45 -7.63 -20.01 7.86
CA ALA A 45 -8.97 -20.38 7.37
C ALA A 45 -9.57 -19.29 6.46
N ASN A 46 -9.09 -18.05 6.54
CA ASN A 46 -9.61 -16.89 5.80
C ASN A 46 -8.56 -16.27 4.86
N VAL A 47 -7.48 -16.98 4.57
CA VAL A 47 -6.32 -16.42 3.84
C VAL A 47 -6.69 -15.89 2.45
N ASP A 48 -7.56 -16.60 1.71
CA ASP A 48 -8.00 -16.16 0.39
C ASP A 48 -8.86 -14.89 0.45
N VAL A 49 -9.68 -14.75 1.50
CA VAL A 49 -10.46 -13.53 1.73
C VAL A 49 -9.52 -12.35 1.99
N ILE A 50 -8.53 -12.51 2.86
CA ILE A 50 -7.55 -11.47 3.18
C ILE A 50 -6.74 -11.08 1.93
N ARG A 51 -6.33 -12.08 1.14
CA ARG A 51 -5.64 -11.87 -0.14
C ARG A 51 -6.47 -11.01 -1.10
N GLU A 52 -7.75 -11.34 -1.31
CA GLU A 52 -8.61 -10.58 -2.22
C GLU A 52 -8.96 -9.19 -1.70
N LEU A 53 -9.08 -9.02 -0.39
CA LEU A 53 -9.34 -7.71 0.23
C LEU A 53 -8.13 -6.78 0.20
N ALA A 54 -6.91 -7.31 0.03
CA ALA A 54 -5.65 -6.55 0.08
C ALA A 54 -5.57 -5.35 -0.89
N VAL A 55 -6.34 -5.37 -1.98
CA VAL A 55 -6.34 -4.32 -3.01
C VAL A 55 -7.46 -3.28 -2.83
N ARG A 56 -8.29 -3.44 -1.81
CA ARG A 56 -9.42 -2.53 -1.58
C ARG A 56 -9.02 -1.09 -1.27
N PRO A 57 -7.94 -0.81 -0.53
CA PRO A 57 -7.49 0.57 -0.36
C PRO A 57 -7.21 1.26 -1.70
N ASP A 58 -6.50 0.63 -2.62
CA ASP A 58 -6.27 1.17 -3.95
C ASP A 58 -7.57 1.40 -4.74
N GLN A 59 -8.50 0.45 -4.66
CA GLN A 59 -9.81 0.60 -5.30
C GLN A 59 -10.60 1.79 -4.73
N ARG A 60 -10.47 2.08 -3.42
CA ARG A 60 -11.13 3.23 -2.78
C ARG A 60 -10.62 4.57 -3.30
N ARG A 61 -9.35 4.66 -3.73
CA ARG A 61 -8.77 5.89 -4.32
C ARG A 61 -9.54 6.42 -5.54
N TYR A 62 -10.27 5.56 -6.24
CA TYR A 62 -11.08 5.97 -7.40
C TYR A 62 -12.41 6.63 -7.03
N VAL A 63 -12.83 6.51 -5.78
CA VAL A 63 -14.15 6.98 -5.32
C VAL A 63 -14.09 7.86 -4.08
N MET A 64 -12.90 7.99 -3.46
CA MET A 64 -12.67 8.74 -2.22
C MET A 64 -11.34 9.49 -2.31
N ASP A 65 -11.38 10.80 -2.46
CA ASP A 65 -10.17 11.64 -2.55
C ASP A 65 -9.30 11.55 -1.28
N GLU A 66 -9.94 11.35 -0.12
CA GLU A 66 -9.26 11.23 1.17
C GLU A 66 -8.45 9.93 1.32
N GLU A 67 -8.63 8.97 0.42
CA GLU A 67 -7.87 7.72 0.46
C GLU A 67 -6.44 7.91 0.00
N SER A 68 -6.21 8.73 -1.04
CA SER A 68 -4.90 8.88 -1.66
C SER A 68 -3.75 9.20 -0.67
N PRO A 69 -3.86 10.18 0.25
CA PRO A 69 -2.77 10.50 1.19
C PRO A 69 -2.48 9.41 2.23
N ARG A 70 -3.31 8.38 2.34
CA ARG A 70 -3.10 7.25 3.28
C ARG A 70 -2.06 6.25 2.81
N HIS A 71 -1.63 6.34 1.54
CA HIS A 71 -0.74 5.38 0.89
C HIS A 71 0.73 5.81 0.90
N TYR A 72 1.05 7.05 1.25
CA TYR A 72 2.42 7.57 1.14
C TYR A 72 2.76 8.58 2.24
N ILE A 73 4.03 8.95 2.28
CA ILE A 73 4.56 10.09 3.03
C ILE A 73 5.80 10.65 2.32
N ASP A 74 5.80 11.94 1.99
CA ASP A 74 6.95 12.62 1.39
C ASP A 74 8.01 12.92 2.47
N ILE A 75 8.83 11.95 2.85
CA ILE A 75 9.85 12.11 3.89
C ILE A 75 10.80 13.25 3.55
N ASP A 76 11.20 13.37 2.28
CA ASP A 76 12.06 14.42 1.77
C ASP A 76 11.51 15.86 1.97
N PHE A 77 10.19 16.00 2.09
CA PHE A 77 9.59 17.28 2.51
C PHE A 77 9.89 17.58 3.97
N TYR A 78 9.77 16.60 4.85
CA TYR A 78 9.97 16.78 6.29
C TYR A 78 11.45 16.90 6.65
N GLU A 79 12.33 16.10 6.07
CA GLU A 79 13.78 16.13 6.28
C GLU A 79 14.40 17.50 5.91
N SER A 80 13.82 18.20 4.96
CA SER A 80 14.26 19.56 4.63
C SER A 80 14.06 20.56 5.77
N LYS A 81 13.30 20.20 6.81
CA LYS A 81 12.92 21.09 7.92
C LYS A 81 13.44 20.62 9.27
N VAL A 82 13.39 19.30 9.51
CA VAL A 82 13.78 18.66 10.78
C VAL A 82 14.33 17.26 10.49
N PRO A 83 15.22 16.71 11.34
CA PRO A 83 15.64 15.33 11.24
C PRO A 83 14.43 14.38 11.28
N ILE A 84 14.41 13.34 10.45
CA ILE A 84 13.25 12.45 10.30
C ILE A 84 12.86 11.71 11.60
N ASP A 85 13.83 11.42 12.45
CA ASP A 85 13.64 10.79 13.77
C ASP A 85 12.88 11.71 14.76
N THR A 86 12.70 12.99 14.42
CA THR A 86 11.92 13.95 15.19
C THR A 86 10.48 14.10 14.70
N LEU A 87 10.08 13.37 13.65
CA LEU A 87 8.72 13.39 13.16
C LEU A 87 7.74 12.92 14.25
N PRO A 88 6.69 13.72 14.59
CA PRO A 88 5.80 13.37 15.69
C PRO A 88 5.11 12.04 15.48
N PHE A 89 5.22 11.15 16.47
CA PHE A 89 4.58 9.83 16.43
C PHE A 89 3.04 9.92 16.44
N TYR A 90 2.48 10.87 17.24
CA TYR A 90 1.04 11.03 17.36
C TYR A 90 0.48 12.05 16.37
N TRP A 91 -0.65 11.71 15.77
CA TRP A 91 -1.36 12.55 14.80
C TRP A 91 -1.63 13.98 15.30
N ASP A 92 -2.12 14.12 16.54
CA ASP A 92 -2.43 15.45 17.10
C ASP A 92 -1.18 16.31 17.28
N SER A 93 -0.07 15.70 17.66
CA SER A 93 1.21 16.39 17.75
C SER A 93 1.72 16.82 16.35
N ALA A 94 1.55 15.94 15.36
CA ALA A 94 1.89 16.26 13.98
C ALA A 94 1.03 17.41 13.43
N LYS A 95 -0.28 17.41 13.72
CA LYS A 95 -1.18 18.52 13.33
C LYS A 95 -0.78 19.84 13.96
N VAL A 96 -0.41 19.85 15.21
CA VAL A 96 0.04 21.07 15.90
C VAL A 96 1.30 21.63 15.25
N LEU A 97 2.22 20.76 14.84
CA LEU A 97 3.52 21.17 14.30
C LEU A 97 3.44 21.59 12.83
N TYR A 98 2.72 20.86 11.99
CA TYR A 98 2.73 21.05 10.53
C TYR A 98 1.42 21.58 9.96
N GLY A 99 0.32 21.48 10.69
CA GLY A 99 -1.04 21.74 10.19
C GLY A 99 -1.61 20.55 9.39
N GLU A 100 -2.90 20.32 9.55
CA GLU A 100 -3.59 19.17 8.94
C GLU A 100 -3.50 19.18 7.41
N LYS A 101 -3.68 20.35 6.78
CA LYS A 101 -3.57 20.48 5.32
C LYS A 101 -2.20 20.05 4.81
N THR A 102 -1.12 20.49 5.44
CA THR A 102 0.24 20.13 5.06
C THR A 102 0.47 18.62 5.15
N LEU A 103 -0.03 17.99 6.23
CA LEU A 103 0.08 16.55 6.41
C LEU A 103 -0.66 15.80 5.30
N ILE A 104 -1.88 16.21 4.97
CA ILE A 104 -2.65 15.60 3.89
C ILE A 104 -1.96 15.78 2.53
N ASP A 105 -1.45 16.97 2.24
CA ASP A 105 -0.77 17.26 0.97
C ASP A 105 0.51 16.40 0.78
N HIS A 106 1.18 15.98 1.88
CA HIS A 106 2.44 15.23 1.87
C HIS A 106 2.32 13.77 2.35
N GLY A 107 1.08 13.29 2.50
CA GLY A 107 0.80 11.91 2.87
C GLY A 107 0.86 11.63 4.36
N ILE A 108 0.04 10.66 4.78
CA ILE A 108 -0.23 10.37 6.18
C ILE A 108 -0.11 8.88 6.54
N VAL A 109 0.52 8.07 5.70
CA VAL A 109 0.56 6.60 5.88
C VAL A 109 0.98 6.16 7.29
N PRO A 110 2.01 6.74 7.97
CA PRO A 110 2.41 6.27 9.29
C PRO A 110 1.30 6.41 10.35
N TRP A 111 0.63 7.56 10.36
CA TRP A 111 -0.47 7.83 11.29
C TRP A 111 -1.73 7.05 10.93
N HIS A 112 -1.95 6.82 9.62
CA HIS A 112 -3.08 6.00 9.18
C HIS A 112 -2.92 4.53 9.58
N ILE A 113 -1.72 3.97 9.49
CA ILE A 113 -1.38 2.62 9.99
C ILE A 113 -1.74 2.50 11.48
N LEU A 114 -1.36 3.47 12.32
CA LEU A 114 -1.71 3.47 13.75
C LEU A 114 -3.22 3.50 13.98
N LYS A 115 -3.95 4.27 13.18
CA LYS A 115 -5.41 4.36 13.23
C LYS A 115 -6.08 3.04 12.84
N VAL A 116 -5.64 2.41 11.74
CA VAL A 116 -6.16 1.11 11.31
C VAL A 116 -5.84 0.02 12.32
N LYS A 117 -4.62 0.01 12.87
CA LYS A 117 -4.25 -0.89 13.97
C LYS A 117 -5.17 -0.74 15.18
N TYR A 118 -5.51 0.50 15.57
CA TYR A 118 -6.44 0.74 16.65
C TYR A 118 -7.83 0.16 16.33
N TRP A 119 -8.37 0.41 15.14
CA TRP A 119 -9.68 -0.12 14.75
C TRP A 119 -9.68 -1.64 14.68
N LEU A 120 -8.62 -2.26 14.17
CA LEU A 120 -8.46 -3.71 14.17
C LEU A 120 -8.46 -4.28 15.59
N THR A 121 -7.77 -3.61 16.52
CA THR A 121 -7.75 -4.00 17.93
C THR A 121 -9.15 -3.93 18.55
N GLN A 122 -9.95 -2.90 18.24
CA GLN A 122 -11.33 -2.85 18.72
C GLN A 122 -12.20 -3.95 18.09
N ALA A 123 -12.11 -4.16 16.78
CA ALA A 123 -12.83 -5.23 16.09
C ALA A 123 -12.51 -6.61 16.68
N MET A 124 -11.25 -6.86 17.06
CA MET A 124 -10.85 -8.09 17.76
C MET A 124 -11.50 -8.22 19.14
N LYS A 125 -11.55 -7.14 19.93
CA LYS A 125 -12.21 -7.12 21.24
C LYS A 125 -13.71 -7.36 21.15
N ASP A 126 -14.32 -6.82 20.08
CA ASP A 126 -15.77 -6.92 19.85
C ASP A 126 -16.15 -8.22 19.13
N HIS A 127 -15.18 -9.07 18.78
CA HIS A 127 -15.35 -10.29 18.00
C HIS A 127 -16.07 -10.06 16.67
N ASP A 128 -15.88 -8.88 16.02
CA ASP A 128 -16.40 -8.58 14.70
C ASP A 128 -15.49 -9.19 13.62
N TYR A 129 -15.75 -10.46 13.29
CA TYR A 129 -14.94 -11.21 12.34
C TYR A 129 -14.86 -10.57 10.96
N ASN A 130 -15.94 -9.92 10.50
CA ASN A 130 -15.95 -9.25 9.20
C ASN A 130 -15.04 -8.02 9.20
N GLN A 131 -15.05 -7.22 10.27
CA GLN A 131 -14.16 -6.08 10.40
C GLN A 131 -12.72 -6.52 10.64
N ILE A 132 -12.48 -7.59 11.38
CA ILE A 132 -11.14 -8.16 11.56
C ILE A 132 -10.52 -8.47 10.19
N LEU A 133 -11.22 -9.18 9.31
CA LEU A 133 -10.70 -9.53 7.98
C LEU A 133 -10.41 -8.29 7.11
N LYS A 134 -11.35 -7.34 7.08
CA LYS A 134 -11.21 -6.10 6.30
C LYS A 134 -10.03 -5.26 6.79
N LEU A 135 -9.98 -5.00 8.10
CA LEU A 135 -8.96 -4.14 8.70
C LEU A 135 -7.58 -4.80 8.70
N SER A 136 -7.50 -6.13 8.79
CA SER A 136 -6.25 -6.86 8.62
C SER A 136 -5.70 -6.72 7.20
N ALA A 137 -6.55 -6.86 6.19
CA ALA A 137 -6.16 -6.69 4.80
C ALA A 137 -5.75 -5.24 4.50
N ASP A 138 -6.50 -4.26 5.00
CA ASP A 138 -6.18 -2.84 4.88
C ASP A 138 -4.85 -2.51 5.60
N LEU A 139 -4.62 -3.04 6.79
CA LEU A 139 -3.39 -2.84 7.55
C LEU A 139 -2.17 -3.39 6.80
N GLY A 140 -2.28 -4.61 6.26
CA GLY A 140 -1.22 -5.23 5.46
C GLY A 140 -0.90 -4.42 4.20
N HIS A 141 -1.92 -3.87 3.53
CA HIS A 141 -1.76 -2.99 2.37
C HIS A 141 -0.93 -1.74 2.73
N TYR A 142 -1.37 -0.95 3.73
CA TYR A 142 -0.68 0.29 4.09
C TYR A 142 0.73 0.06 4.66
N ILE A 143 0.95 -1.07 5.37
CA ILE A 143 2.29 -1.45 5.82
C ILE A 143 3.17 -1.78 4.62
N ALA A 144 2.66 -2.49 3.62
CA ALA A 144 3.39 -2.77 2.39
C ALA A 144 3.79 -1.47 1.68
N ASP A 145 2.85 -0.55 1.48
CA ASP A 145 3.14 0.78 0.90
C ASP A 145 4.23 1.52 1.65
N ALA A 146 4.16 1.54 2.99
CA ALA A 146 5.14 2.22 3.83
C ALA A 146 6.57 1.61 3.74
N HIS A 147 6.70 0.38 3.21
CA HIS A 147 7.98 -0.27 2.98
C HIS A 147 8.53 -0.04 1.56
N VAL A 148 7.76 0.59 0.68
CA VAL A 148 8.21 0.92 -0.68
C VAL A 148 8.89 2.29 -0.69
N PRO A 149 10.17 2.39 -1.07
CA PRO A 149 10.88 3.67 -1.11
C PRO A 149 10.18 4.74 -1.95
N LEU A 150 9.47 4.33 -3.00
CA LEU A 150 8.75 5.25 -3.89
C LEU A 150 7.48 5.83 -3.25
N HIS A 151 6.97 5.27 -2.15
CA HIS A 151 5.92 5.86 -1.32
C HIS A 151 6.44 6.79 -0.24
N THR A 152 7.76 7.01 -0.19
CA THR A 152 8.35 7.87 0.85
C THR A 152 9.02 9.13 0.29
N THR A 153 8.79 9.45 -0.98
CA THR A 153 9.42 10.59 -1.65
C THR A 153 8.47 11.29 -2.62
N LYS A 154 8.61 12.60 -2.77
CA LYS A 154 7.95 13.37 -3.83
C LYS A 154 8.31 12.90 -5.24
N ASN A 155 9.50 12.30 -5.41
CA ASN A 155 9.94 11.75 -6.68
C ASN A 155 9.41 10.32 -6.93
N TYR A 156 8.21 10.05 -6.48
CA TYR A 156 7.60 8.73 -6.44
C TYR A 156 7.61 7.97 -7.79
N ASN A 157 7.58 8.66 -8.92
CA ASN A 157 7.57 8.04 -10.26
C ASN A 157 8.79 8.43 -11.10
N GLY A 158 9.86 8.92 -10.47
CA GLY A 158 11.08 9.33 -11.15
C GLY A 158 10.96 10.62 -11.96
N GLN A 159 9.88 11.39 -11.77
CA GLN A 159 9.59 12.60 -12.53
C GLN A 159 10.63 13.72 -12.34
N LEU A 160 11.30 13.74 -11.18
CA LEU A 160 12.36 14.71 -10.88
C LEU A 160 13.75 14.25 -11.35
N THR A 161 13.91 12.98 -11.74
CA THR A 161 15.19 12.37 -12.11
C THR A 161 15.19 11.78 -13.53
N ASN A 162 14.17 12.12 -14.34
CA ASN A 162 13.97 11.60 -15.69
C ASN A 162 13.87 10.05 -15.75
N GLN A 163 13.27 9.45 -14.75
CA GLN A 163 13.04 8.00 -14.61
C GLN A 163 11.55 7.67 -14.58
N HIS A 164 10.76 8.35 -15.38
CA HIS A 164 9.30 8.16 -15.44
C HIS A 164 8.91 6.69 -15.59
N GLY A 165 7.97 6.23 -14.76
CA GLY A 165 7.47 4.87 -14.78
C GLY A 165 8.20 3.90 -13.85
N ILE A 166 9.23 4.36 -13.12
CA ILE A 166 9.97 3.52 -12.17
C ILE A 166 9.07 2.94 -11.08
N HIS A 167 8.03 3.65 -10.70
CA HIS A 167 7.05 3.23 -9.72
C HIS A 167 6.32 1.94 -10.18
N GLY A 168 5.70 1.93 -11.35
CA GLY A 168 5.05 0.73 -11.91
C GLY A 168 6.03 -0.41 -12.20
N LEU A 169 7.28 -0.09 -12.58
CA LEU A 169 8.32 -1.10 -12.74
C LEU A 169 8.61 -1.80 -11.41
N TRP A 170 8.83 -1.04 -10.33
CA TRP A 170 9.21 -1.56 -9.03
C TRP A 170 8.11 -2.41 -8.38
N GLU A 171 6.88 -1.94 -8.37
CA GLU A 171 5.83 -2.58 -7.57
C GLU A 171 4.93 -3.54 -8.34
N SER A 172 4.84 -3.40 -9.66
CA SER A 172 4.06 -4.32 -10.48
C SER A 172 4.95 -5.27 -11.24
N ARG A 173 5.81 -4.71 -12.09
CA ARG A 173 6.51 -5.54 -13.06
C ARG A 173 7.55 -6.46 -12.44
N LEU A 174 8.35 -5.97 -11.49
CA LEU A 174 9.38 -6.79 -10.87
C LEU A 174 8.78 -7.91 -9.99
N PRO A 175 7.79 -7.66 -9.10
CA PRO A 175 7.14 -8.73 -8.36
C PRO A 175 6.48 -9.78 -9.24
N GLU A 176 5.81 -9.39 -10.32
CA GLU A 176 5.17 -10.34 -11.25
C GLU A 176 6.19 -11.25 -11.95
N VAL A 177 7.34 -10.70 -12.35
CA VAL A 177 8.35 -11.45 -13.10
C VAL A 177 9.18 -12.36 -12.20
N PHE A 178 9.52 -11.90 -11.00
CA PHE A 178 10.47 -12.55 -10.10
C PHE A 178 9.83 -13.25 -8.91
N LEU A 179 8.51 -13.40 -8.87
CA LEU A 179 7.82 -14.05 -7.74
C LEU A 179 8.38 -15.43 -7.43
N SER A 180 8.69 -16.23 -8.46
CA SER A 180 9.22 -17.57 -8.31
C SER A 180 10.62 -17.63 -7.70
N ASP A 181 11.35 -16.51 -7.70
CA ASP A 181 12.70 -16.41 -7.18
C ASP A 181 12.73 -15.97 -5.71
N TYR A 182 11.58 -15.58 -5.15
CA TYR A 182 11.47 -15.15 -3.76
C TYR A 182 11.35 -16.33 -2.82
N ASP A 183 12.10 -16.31 -1.72
CA ASP A 183 11.94 -17.23 -0.61
C ASP A 183 10.89 -16.68 0.37
N PHE A 184 9.72 -17.33 0.41
CA PHE A 184 8.62 -16.96 1.31
C PHE A 184 8.64 -17.72 2.64
N PHE A 185 9.66 -18.54 2.91
CA PHE A 185 9.80 -19.19 4.21
C PHE A 185 10.45 -18.25 5.22
N LEU A 186 9.65 -17.33 5.74
CA LEU A 186 10.11 -16.26 6.64
C LEU A 186 10.14 -16.67 8.13
N GLY A 187 9.52 -17.81 8.48
CA GLY A 187 9.30 -18.18 9.88
C GLY A 187 8.26 -17.30 10.56
N ASN A 188 8.17 -17.40 11.90
CA ASN A 188 7.23 -16.60 12.67
C ASN A 188 7.71 -15.13 12.78
N ALA A 189 6.75 -14.21 12.81
CA ALA A 189 7.03 -12.81 13.09
C ALA A 189 7.74 -12.68 14.45
N LYS A 190 8.78 -11.85 14.48
CA LYS A 190 9.50 -11.52 15.73
C LYS A 190 8.93 -10.25 16.34
N TYR A 191 8.80 -10.25 17.67
CA TYR A 191 8.35 -9.10 18.46
C TYR A 191 9.53 -8.23 18.87
#